data_496d5ef5baf32b3aa453bafebef329b3
#
_entry.id   496d5ef5baf32b3aa453bafebef329b3
#
_cell.length_a   1.000
_cell.length_b   1.000
_cell.length_c   1.000
_cell.angle_alpha   90.00
_cell.angle_beta   90.00
_cell.angle_gamma   90.00
#
_symmetry.space_group_name_H-M   'P 1'
#
loop_
_entity.id
_entity.type
_entity.pdbx_description
1 polymer ?
#
loop_
_entity_poly.entity_id
_entity_poly.type
_entity_poly.pdbx_seq_one_letter_code
_entity_poly.pdbx_strand_id
1 'polypeptide(L)'
;PDQEYDDDDDVTSSSLLYNPVESTNDEYKKRKRFSNNYQAAVNWKIIKPLTFRSEWGYEFKREHTEQVWGPSTSTAKGEAGKPSATFTKVDGSSYRIANTLTYDQRNFVKGHNLNIVLGQEVYAQDSEELVANSKFFPQSMTTSEILAMMSAGKAQPTETTIALPNRLSSFFGRINYSALDRYLATVTFRADGSSKFAKGNRWGFFPSAAFAWRVSGEPFMVDYDWISDLKIRVSVGTAGNNRISDGLWKNTYNGTESVKDYYINGEIVSYLVPSSENSRFSLQNHGSP
;
A
#
# COMPACT_ATOMS: atom_id res chain seq x y z
N PRO A 1 -25.36 62.13 4.06
CA PRO A 1 -25.18 61.35 2.84
C PRO A 1 -25.13 59.90 3.26
N ASP A 2 -26.26 59.26 3.08
CA ASP A 2 -26.54 57.89 3.45
C ASP A 2 -25.92 56.99 2.39
N GLN A 3 -25.01 56.08 2.77
CA GLN A 3 -24.58 54.99 1.94
C GLN A 3 -25.58 53.85 2.16
N GLU A 4 -26.37 53.61 1.15
CA GLU A 4 -27.16 52.41 0.96
C GLU A 4 -26.20 51.22 0.79
N TYR A 5 -26.22 50.27 1.73
CA TYR A 5 -25.55 48.99 1.59
C TYR A 5 -26.42 48.13 0.70
N ASP A 6 -25.94 47.83 -0.50
CA ASP A 6 -26.53 46.83 -1.38
C ASP A 6 -26.35 45.44 -0.75
N ASP A 7 -27.43 44.86 -0.31
CA ASP A 7 -27.56 43.52 0.30
C ASP A 7 -27.73 42.42 -0.78
N ASP A 8 -27.06 42.56 -1.92
CA ASP A 8 -27.27 41.66 -3.09
C ASP A 8 -26.30 40.47 -3.19
N ASP A 9 -25.44 40.24 -2.18
CA ASP A 9 -24.45 39.13 -2.24
C ASP A 9 -24.91 37.81 -1.60
N ASP A 10 -26.14 37.70 -1.10
CA ASP A 10 -26.59 36.54 -0.31
C ASP A 10 -27.43 35.51 -1.10
N VAL A 11 -27.68 35.73 -2.40
CA VAL A 11 -28.57 34.86 -3.19
C VAL A 11 -27.86 33.67 -3.88
N THR A 12 -26.54 33.70 -3.97
CA THR A 12 -25.78 32.65 -4.70
C THR A 12 -25.36 31.48 -3.84
N SER A 13 -25.33 31.61 -2.52
CA SER A 13 -24.91 30.48 -1.63
C SER A 13 -26.08 29.57 -1.23
N SER A 14 -27.32 30.03 -1.26
CA SER A 14 -28.46 29.22 -0.84
C SER A 14 -28.87 28.12 -1.83
N SER A 15 -28.53 28.25 -3.11
CA SER A 15 -28.82 27.23 -4.14
C SER A 15 -28.00 25.95 -4.01
N LEU A 16 -26.90 25.97 -3.25
CA LEU A 16 -26.05 24.81 -2.99
C LEU A 16 -26.34 24.10 -1.66
N LEU A 17 -27.24 24.65 -0.85
CA LEU A 17 -27.64 24.01 0.41
C LEU A 17 -28.46 22.76 0.12
N TYR A 18 -28.04 21.66 0.70
CA TYR A 18 -28.73 20.37 0.64
C TYR A 18 -28.99 19.88 2.07
N ASN A 19 -30.09 19.14 2.24
CA ASN A 19 -30.39 18.48 3.49
C ASN A 19 -29.49 17.25 3.64
N PRO A 20 -28.55 17.18 4.62
CA PRO A 20 -27.64 16.06 4.77
C PRO A 20 -28.34 14.73 5.00
N VAL A 21 -29.50 14.74 5.67
CA VAL A 21 -30.29 13.54 5.96
C VAL A 21 -30.91 12.99 4.68
N GLU A 22 -31.54 13.84 3.88
CA GLU A 22 -32.10 13.44 2.59
C GLU A 22 -31.01 12.96 1.63
N SER A 23 -29.89 13.69 1.58
CA SER A 23 -28.74 13.29 0.74
C SER A 23 -28.21 11.91 1.11
N THR A 24 -28.08 11.63 2.42
CA THR A 24 -27.58 10.32 2.89
C THR A 24 -28.58 9.20 2.59
N ASN A 25 -29.88 9.47 2.71
CA ASN A 25 -30.93 8.48 2.43
C ASN A 25 -31.08 8.20 0.94
N ASP A 26 -30.70 9.12 0.09
CA ASP A 26 -30.78 9.02 -1.37
C ASP A 26 -29.48 8.55 -2.03
N GLU A 27 -28.45 8.28 -1.22
CA GLU A 27 -27.20 7.64 -1.66
C GLU A 27 -27.28 6.13 -1.43
N TYR A 28 -27.06 5.37 -2.49
CA TYR A 28 -26.91 3.93 -2.42
C TYR A 28 -25.47 3.54 -2.71
N LYS A 29 -24.88 2.74 -1.81
CA LYS A 29 -23.55 2.15 -2.02
C LYS A 29 -23.53 0.71 -1.53
N LYS A 30 -23.23 -0.19 -2.44
CA LYS A 30 -23.08 -1.62 -2.13
C LYS A 30 -21.72 -2.10 -2.60
N ARG A 31 -20.96 -2.68 -1.66
CA ARG A 31 -19.67 -3.28 -1.94
C ARG A 31 -19.72 -4.77 -1.66
N LYS A 32 -19.33 -5.56 -2.65
CA LYS A 32 -19.15 -7.00 -2.52
C LYS A 32 -17.65 -7.29 -2.65
N ARG A 33 -17.07 -7.96 -1.66
CA ARG A 33 -15.68 -8.40 -1.70
C ARG A 33 -15.63 -9.92 -1.59
N PHE A 34 -14.84 -10.50 -2.48
CA PHE A 34 -14.49 -11.90 -2.47
C PHE A 34 -12.97 -12.01 -2.37
N SER A 35 -12.47 -12.77 -1.39
CA SER A 35 -11.05 -12.98 -1.20
C SER A 35 -10.80 -14.46 -0.90
N ASN A 36 -9.82 -15.04 -1.62
CA ASN A 36 -9.32 -16.37 -1.35
C ASN A 36 -7.85 -16.26 -0.98
N ASN A 37 -7.45 -16.93 0.08
CA ASN A 37 -6.07 -17.01 0.53
C ASN A 37 -5.68 -18.49 0.63
N TYR A 38 -4.67 -18.88 -0.12
CA TYR A 38 -4.11 -20.22 -0.13
C TYR A 38 -2.71 -20.18 0.46
N GLN A 39 -2.44 -21.04 1.42
CA GLN A 39 -1.15 -21.13 2.05
C GLN A 39 -0.70 -22.59 2.11
N ALA A 40 0.55 -22.83 1.80
CA ALA A 40 1.18 -24.13 1.92
C ALA A 40 2.60 -23.97 2.47
N ALA A 41 3.07 -24.96 3.23
CA ALA A 41 4.43 -24.97 3.72
C ALA A 41 4.97 -26.39 3.74
N VAL A 42 6.24 -26.52 3.38
CA VAL A 42 7.01 -27.78 3.48
C VAL A 42 8.16 -27.53 4.44
N ASN A 43 8.28 -28.40 5.44
CA ASN A 43 9.41 -28.45 6.36
C ASN A 43 10.19 -29.73 6.08
N TRP A 44 11.43 -29.57 5.69
CA TRP A 44 12.33 -30.70 5.43
C TRP A 44 13.50 -30.68 6.39
N LYS A 45 13.55 -31.64 7.28
CA LYS A 45 14.65 -31.83 8.20
C LYS A 45 15.75 -32.62 7.48
N ILE A 46 16.74 -31.90 6.94
CA ILE A 46 17.83 -32.48 6.13
C ILE A 46 18.73 -33.35 7.01
N ILE A 47 19.15 -32.81 8.13
CA ILE A 47 19.88 -33.50 9.22
C ILE A 47 19.41 -32.94 10.57
N LYS A 48 19.78 -33.56 11.69
CA LYS A 48 19.32 -33.13 13.03
C LYS A 48 19.36 -31.61 13.27
N PRO A 49 20.50 -30.89 13.01
CA PRO A 49 20.58 -29.47 13.25
C PRO A 49 20.08 -28.61 12.08
N LEU A 50 19.80 -29.17 10.90
CA LEU A 50 19.54 -28.41 9.68
C LEU A 50 18.14 -28.66 9.14
N THR A 51 17.33 -27.62 9.12
CA THR A 51 15.96 -27.66 8.59
C THR A 51 15.79 -26.64 7.47
N PHE A 52 15.27 -27.10 6.35
CA PHE A 52 14.80 -26.23 5.27
C PHE A 52 13.28 -26.09 5.39
N ARG A 53 12.78 -24.86 5.25
CA ARG A 53 11.35 -24.55 5.17
C ARG A 53 11.07 -23.71 3.95
N SER A 54 10.09 -24.13 3.17
CA SER A 54 9.55 -23.36 2.06
C SER A 54 8.07 -23.11 2.28
N GLU A 55 7.67 -21.84 2.17
CA GLU A 55 6.30 -21.38 2.36
C GLU A 55 5.82 -20.69 1.08
N TRP A 56 4.59 -21.00 0.67
CA TRP A 56 3.92 -20.42 -0.48
C TRP A 56 2.61 -19.82 -0.02
N GLY A 57 2.35 -18.58 -0.38
CA GLY A 57 1.09 -17.90 -0.20
C GLY A 57 0.60 -17.37 -1.54
N TYR A 58 -0.68 -17.52 -1.81
CA TYR A 58 -1.36 -16.90 -2.95
C TYR A 58 -2.68 -16.32 -2.47
N GLU A 59 -2.91 -15.04 -2.77
CA GLU A 59 -4.17 -14.35 -2.50
C GLU A 59 -4.75 -13.86 -3.83
N PHE A 60 -6.04 -14.12 -4.01
CA PHE A 60 -6.85 -13.53 -5.07
C PHE A 60 -7.98 -12.74 -4.43
N LYS A 61 -8.16 -11.51 -4.87
CA LYS A 61 -9.16 -10.57 -4.36
C LYS A 61 -9.96 -9.99 -5.51
N ARG A 62 -11.28 -10.02 -5.38
CA ARG A 62 -12.21 -9.34 -6.26
C ARG A 62 -13.12 -8.44 -5.44
N GLU A 63 -13.21 -7.19 -5.83
CA GLU A 63 -14.11 -6.21 -5.24
C GLU A 63 -15.00 -5.63 -6.33
N HIS A 64 -16.27 -5.49 -6.00
CA HIS A 64 -17.29 -4.96 -6.86
C HIS A 64 -18.09 -3.93 -6.06
N THR A 65 -18.10 -2.70 -6.51
CA THR A 65 -18.82 -1.60 -5.87
C THR A 65 -19.83 -1.01 -6.84
N GLU A 66 -21.08 -0.97 -6.42
CA GLU A 66 -22.18 -0.27 -7.06
C GLU A 66 -22.50 0.96 -6.22
N GLN A 67 -22.54 2.14 -6.82
CA GLN A 67 -22.89 3.38 -6.14
C GLN A 67 -23.83 4.21 -7.01
N VAL A 68 -24.92 4.70 -6.41
CA VAL A 68 -25.90 5.58 -7.07
C VAL A 68 -26.09 6.79 -6.18
N TRP A 69 -26.01 7.96 -6.76
CA TRP A 69 -26.37 9.23 -6.14
C TRP A 69 -27.71 9.67 -6.71
N GLY A 70 -28.74 9.66 -5.86
CA GLY A 70 -30.09 10.09 -6.20
C GLY A 70 -30.24 11.60 -6.29
N PRO A 71 -31.42 12.10 -6.69
CA PRO A 71 -31.68 13.51 -6.97
C PRO A 71 -31.41 14.46 -5.79
N SER A 72 -31.59 13.98 -4.55
CA SER A 72 -31.43 14.78 -3.34
C SER A 72 -29.98 14.90 -2.86
N THR A 73 -29.05 14.20 -3.52
CA THR A 73 -27.62 14.22 -3.14
C THR A 73 -26.91 15.48 -3.60
N SER A 74 -25.84 15.87 -2.89
CA SER A 74 -25.00 17.00 -3.29
C SER A 74 -24.42 16.80 -4.71
N THR A 75 -24.06 15.56 -5.07
CA THR A 75 -23.56 15.22 -6.40
C THR A 75 -24.57 15.51 -7.47
N ALA A 76 -25.83 15.07 -7.29
CA ALA A 76 -26.89 15.31 -8.26
C ALA A 76 -27.23 16.81 -8.38
N LYS A 77 -27.19 17.57 -7.29
CA LYS A 77 -27.42 19.03 -7.35
C LYS A 77 -26.41 19.73 -8.25
N GLY A 78 -25.14 19.37 -8.19
CA GLY A 78 -24.13 19.83 -9.13
C GLY A 78 -24.37 19.39 -10.60
N GLU A 79 -25.22 18.40 -10.83
CA GLU A 79 -25.57 17.82 -12.12
C GLU A 79 -27.03 18.13 -12.52
N ALA A 80 -27.52 19.33 -12.20
CA ALA A 80 -28.90 19.78 -12.44
C ALA A 80 -29.98 18.91 -11.78
N GLY A 81 -29.70 18.34 -10.60
CA GLY A 81 -30.61 17.48 -9.84
C GLY A 81 -30.83 16.11 -10.46
N LYS A 82 -29.99 15.68 -11.40
CA LYS A 82 -30.14 14.39 -12.06
C LYS A 82 -29.23 13.33 -11.40
N PRO A 83 -29.74 12.11 -11.20
CA PRO A 83 -28.96 11.01 -10.63
C PRO A 83 -27.73 10.66 -11.45
N SER A 84 -26.74 10.09 -10.77
CA SER A 84 -25.55 9.51 -11.38
C SER A 84 -25.25 8.15 -10.74
N ALA A 85 -24.53 7.30 -11.47
CA ALA A 85 -24.15 5.98 -10.99
C ALA A 85 -22.73 5.64 -11.40
N THR A 86 -22.05 4.93 -10.51
CA THR A 86 -20.71 4.40 -10.72
C THR A 86 -20.66 2.91 -10.42
N PHE A 87 -19.97 2.21 -11.28
CA PHE A 87 -19.74 0.79 -11.21
C PHE A 87 -18.22 0.56 -11.19
N THR A 88 -17.69 0.11 -10.06
CA THR A 88 -16.25 -0.13 -9.91
C THR A 88 -15.99 -1.61 -9.73
N LYS A 89 -15.06 -2.15 -10.50
CA LYS A 89 -14.56 -3.52 -10.38
C LYS A 89 -13.06 -3.47 -10.15
N VAL A 90 -12.60 -4.10 -9.08
CA VAL A 90 -11.19 -4.24 -8.76
C VAL A 90 -10.86 -5.71 -8.67
N ASP A 91 -9.94 -6.17 -9.50
CA ASP A 91 -9.35 -7.50 -9.44
C ASP A 91 -7.88 -7.38 -8.99
N GLY A 92 -7.48 -8.18 -8.03
CA GLY A 92 -6.12 -8.17 -7.51
C GLY A 92 -5.62 -9.56 -7.17
N SER A 93 -4.33 -9.77 -7.33
CA SER A 93 -3.67 -10.99 -6.90
C SER A 93 -2.32 -10.69 -6.27
N SER A 94 -1.93 -11.50 -5.32
CA SER A 94 -0.59 -11.46 -4.75
C SER A 94 -0.06 -12.86 -4.48
N TYR A 95 1.25 -13.03 -4.58
CA TYR A 95 1.90 -14.23 -4.13
C TYR A 95 3.12 -13.91 -3.28
N ARG A 96 3.40 -14.80 -2.35
CA ARG A 96 4.56 -14.76 -1.47
C ARG A 96 5.22 -16.13 -1.45
N ILE A 97 6.51 -16.16 -1.69
CA ILE A 97 7.33 -17.36 -1.55
C ILE A 97 8.47 -17.02 -0.58
N ALA A 98 8.60 -17.79 0.49
CA ALA A 98 9.65 -17.61 1.46
C ALA A 98 10.38 -18.94 1.69
N ASN A 99 11.69 -18.92 1.54
CA ASN A 99 12.56 -20.05 1.78
C ASN A 99 13.49 -19.73 2.93
N THR A 100 13.58 -20.62 3.91
CA THR A 100 14.46 -20.45 5.06
C THR A 100 15.27 -21.72 5.30
N LEU A 101 16.54 -21.55 5.61
CA LEU A 101 17.42 -22.59 6.05
C LEU A 101 17.85 -22.28 7.48
N THR A 102 17.49 -23.15 8.39
CA THR A 102 17.79 -22.99 9.83
C THR A 102 18.76 -24.06 10.26
N TYR A 103 19.88 -23.64 10.81
CA TYR A 103 20.83 -24.48 11.52
C TYR A 103 20.70 -24.21 13.03
N ASP A 104 20.29 -25.20 13.80
CA ASP A 104 20.09 -25.09 15.25
C ASP A 104 20.92 -26.17 15.97
N GLN A 105 22.00 -25.76 16.58
CA GLN A 105 22.91 -26.65 17.28
C GLN A 105 23.02 -26.24 18.76
N ARG A 106 22.46 -27.05 19.63
CA ARG A 106 22.52 -26.85 21.07
C ARG A 106 23.64 -27.65 21.68
N ASN A 107 24.33 -27.05 22.64
CA ASN A 107 25.44 -27.71 23.34
C ASN A 107 26.53 -28.27 22.41
N PHE A 108 26.85 -27.58 21.30
CA PHE A 108 27.93 -28.02 20.40
C PHE A 108 29.30 -28.01 21.12
N VAL A 109 29.43 -27.13 22.10
CA VAL A 109 30.39 -27.16 23.21
C VAL A 109 29.56 -26.96 24.46
N LYS A 110 29.96 -27.53 25.61
CA LYS A 110 29.24 -27.44 26.85
C LYS A 110 28.83 -26.00 27.21
N GLY A 111 27.54 -25.77 27.32
CA GLY A 111 26.98 -24.45 27.62
C GLY A 111 26.91 -23.46 26.41
N HIS A 112 27.18 -23.89 25.20
CA HIS A 112 27.18 -23.04 23.99
C HIS A 112 26.12 -23.50 22.99
N ASN A 113 25.27 -22.56 22.57
CA ASN A 113 24.23 -22.80 21.57
C ASN A 113 24.42 -21.86 20.38
N LEU A 114 24.16 -22.36 19.20
CA LEU A 114 24.25 -21.60 17.95
C LEU A 114 23.02 -21.87 17.11
N ASN A 115 22.33 -20.78 16.72
CA ASN A 115 21.23 -20.82 15.79
C ASN A 115 21.49 -19.86 14.63
N ILE A 116 21.50 -20.37 13.43
CA ILE A 116 21.73 -19.59 12.20
C ILE A 116 20.48 -19.76 11.34
N VAL A 117 19.93 -18.65 10.85
CA VAL A 117 18.83 -18.61 9.89
C VAL A 117 19.29 -17.84 8.66
N LEU A 118 19.17 -18.46 7.51
CA LEU A 118 19.31 -17.79 6.20
C LEU A 118 17.97 -17.88 5.49
N GLY A 119 17.56 -16.77 4.88
CA GLY A 119 16.28 -16.73 4.22
C GLY A 119 16.27 -15.86 2.97
N GLN A 120 15.35 -16.22 2.09
CA GLN A 120 15.01 -15.48 0.89
C GLN A 120 13.49 -15.41 0.80
N GLU A 121 12.98 -14.23 0.45
CA GLU A 121 11.56 -13.99 0.26
C GLU A 121 11.31 -13.22 -1.03
N VAL A 122 10.28 -13.63 -1.76
CA VAL A 122 9.76 -12.90 -2.92
C VAL A 122 8.28 -12.63 -2.66
N TYR A 123 7.89 -11.38 -2.85
CA TYR A 123 6.50 -10.94 -2.84
C TYR A 123 6.18 -10.23 -4.14
N ALA A 124 5.01 -10.51 -4.69
CA ALA A 124 4.50 -9.83 -5.86
C ALA A 124 3.01 -9.58 -5.73
N GLN A 125 2.58 -8.40 -6.18
CA GLN A 125 1.19 -7.99 -6.19
C GLN A 125 0.90 -7.26 -7.49
N ASP A 126 -0.25 -7.59 -8.08
CA ASP A 126 -0.84 -6.94 -9.24
C ASP A 126 -2.29 -6.57 -8.91
N SER A 127 -2.76 -5.46 -9.47
CA SER A 127 -4.15 -5.02 -9.34
C SER A 127 -4.57 -4.25 -10.57
N GLU A 128 -5.81 -4.45 -10.98
CA GLU A 128 -6.46 -3.68 -12.02
C GLU A 128 -7.81 -3.18 -11.52
N GLU A 129 -8.17 -1.97 -11.94
CA GLU A 129 -9.44 -1.34 -11.63
C GLU A 129 -10.12 -0.90 -12.92
N LEU A 130 -11.42 -1.13 -13.00
CA LEU A 130 -12.30 -0.65 -14.05
C LEU A 130 -13.42 0.15 -13.40
N VAL A 131 -13.60 1.40 -13.86
CA VAL A 131 -14.65 2.29 -13.42
C VAL A 131 -15.51 2.66 -14.61
N ALA A 132 -16.80 2.36 -14.52
CA ALA A 132 -17.81 2.78 -15.47
C ALA A 132 -18.77 3.76 -14.80
N ASN A 133 -18.88 4.96 -15.37
CA ASN A 133 -19.70 6.04 -14.86
C ASN A 133 -20.81 6.38 -15.84
N SER A 134 -21.99 6.68 -15.35
CA SER A 134 -23.07 7.27 -16.14
C SER A 134 -23.77 8.36 -15.35
N LYS A 135 -24.15 9.44 -16.01
CA LYS A 135 -24.75 10.63 -15.39
C LYS A 135 -26.07 10.99 -16.07
N PHE A 136 -26.79 11.91 -15.44
CA PHE A 136 -28.00 12.51 -15.98
C PHE A 136 -29.15 11.51 -16.25
N PHE A 137 -29.33 10.55 -15.34
CA PHE A 137 -30.50 9.66 -15.41
C PHE A 137 -31.81 10.46 -15.22
N PRO A 138 -32.93 9.96 -15.78
CA PRO A 138 -34.24 10.48 -15.44
C PRO A 138 -34.50 10.43 -13.92
N GLN A 139 -34.99 11.53 -13.32
CA GLN A 139 -35.25 11.59 -11.89
C GLN A 139 -36.32 10.60 -11.40
N SER A 140 -37.14 10.10 -12.30
CA SER A 140 -38.17 9.09 -12.00
C SER A 140 -37.65 7.68 -11.86
N MET A 141 -36.40 7.43 -12.26
CA MET A 141 -35.80 6.10 -12.16
C MET A 141 -35.40 5.76 -10.73
N THR A 142 -35.74 4.57 -10.31
CA THR A 142 -35.30 3.99 -9.03
C THR A 142 -33.85 3.56 -9.10
N THR A 143 -33.20 3.42 -7.94
CA THR A 143 -31.82 2.92 -7.83
C THR A 143 -31.63 1.57 -8.56
N SER A 144 -32.59 0.66 -8.44
CA SER A 144 -32.52 -0.65 -9.09
C SER A 144 -32.62 -0.56 -10.62
N GLU A 145 -33.44 0.33 -11.16
CA GLU A 145 -33.54 0.57 -12.59
C GLU A 145 -32.30 1.22 -13.16
N ILE A 146 -31.71 2.20 -12.42
CA ILE A 146 -30.44 2.84 -12.78
C ILE A 146 -29.32 1.79 -12.88
N LEU A 147 -29.20 0.93 -11.88
CA LEU A 147 -28.17 -0.14 -11.87
C LEU A 147 -28.41 -1.21 -12.94
N ALA A 148 -29.66 -1.51 -13.26
CA ALA A 148 -30.00 -2.45 -14.31
C ALA A 148 -29.77 -1.89 -15.72
N MET A 149 -29.84 -0.58 -15.89
CA MET A 149 -29.80 0.08 -17.21
C MET A 149 -28.89 1.33 -17.19
N MET A 150 -27.58 1.13 -17.01
CA MET A 150 -26.59 2.21 -17.02
C MET A 150 -26.60 3.03 -18.31
N SER A 151 -27.09 2.46 -19.41
CA SER A 151 -27.24 3.12 -20.73
C SER A 151 -28.40 4.12 -20.78
N ALA A 152 -29.33 4.14 -19.81
CA ALA A 152 -30.40 5.11 -19.72
C ALA A 152 -29.91 6.53 -19.35
N GLY A 153 -28.73 6.61 -18.75
CA GLY A 153 -28.00 7.86 -18.51
C GLY A 153 -27.07 8.20 -19.67
N LYS A 154 -26.36 9.31 -19.52
CA LYS A 154 -25.26 9.70 -20.41
C LYS A 154 -23.98 9.01 -19.96
N ALA A 155 -23.50 8.03 -20.71
CA ALA A 155 -22.24 7.36 -20.42
C ALA A 155 -21.07 8.36 -20.36
N GLN A 156 -20.20 8.23 -19.38
CA GLN A 156 -18.95 8.93 -19.26
C GLN A 156 -17.81 8.02 -19.77
N PRO A 157 -16.64 8.58 -20.08
CA PRO A 157 -15.48 7.76 -20.42
C PRO A 157 -15.25 6.66 -19.39
N THR A 158 -15.05 5.43 -19.87
CA THR A 158 -14.66 4.32 -18.99
C THR A 158 -13.20 4.49 -18.60
N GLU A 159 -12.92 4.41 -17.31
CA GLU A 159 -11.57 4.51 -16.79
C GLU A 159 -11.05 3.11 -16.46
N THR A 160 -9.83 2.82 -16.91
CA THR A 160 -9.12 1.60 -16.53
C THR A 160 -7.78 1.98 -15.92
N THR A 161 -7.48 1.41 -14.76
CA THR A 161 -6.20 1.62 -14.09
C THR A 161 -5.55 0.26 -13.86
N ILE A 162 -4.39 0.05 -14.46
CA ILE A 162 -3.53 -1.09 -14.15
C ILE A 162 -2.46 -0.57 -13.19
N ALA A 163 -2.53 -1.01 -11.94
CA ALA A 163 -1.56 -0.63 -10.93
C ALA A 163 -0.15 -1.08 -11.35
N LEU A 164 0.84 -0.25 -11.04
CA LEU A 164 2.22 -0.65 -11.26
C LEU A 164 2.55 -1.89 -10.43
N PRO A 165 3.21 -2.90 -11.02
CA PRO A 165 3.53 -4.12 -10.31
C PRO A 165 4.36 -3.85 -9.06
N ASN A 166 3.83 -4.24 -7.89
CA ASN A 166 4.57 -4.18 -6.64
C ASN A 166 5.35 -5.48 -6.46
N ARG A 167 6.66 -5.39 -6.49
CA ARG A 167 7.59 -6.53 -6.37
C ARG A 167 8.58 -6.24 -5.25
N LEU A 168 8.74 -7.20 -4.36
CA LEU A 168 9.72 -7.17 -3.29
C LEU A 168 10.54 -8.45 -3.33
N SER A 169 11.85 -8.32 -3.25
CA SER A 169 12.78 -9.43 -3.08
C SER A 169 13.67 -9.16 -1.90
N SER A 170 13.74 -10.09 -0.96
CA SER A 170 14.45 -9.94 0.29
C SER A 170 15.38 -11.10 0.53
N PHE A 171 16.57 -10.81 1.02
CA PHE A 171 17.50 -11.78 1.56
C PHE A 171 17.81 -11.42 3.00
N PHE A 172 17.82 -12.38 3.89
CA PHE A 172 18.15 -12.13 5.28
C PHE A 172 18.94 -13.26 5.90
N GLY A 173 19.76 -12.87 6.88
CA GLY A 173 20.50 -13.79 7.71
C GLY A 173 20.46 -13.35 9.15
N ARG A 174 20.38 -14.30 10.08
CA ARG A 174 20.44 -14.08 11.50
C ARG A 174 21.32 -15.14 12.16
N ILE A 175 22.19 -14.69 13.04
CA ILE A 175 23.00 -15.55 13.90
C ILE A 175 22.61 -15.22 15.33
N ASN A 176 22.17 -16.22 16.08
CA ASN A 176 21.97 -16.14 17.51
C ASN A 176 23.00 -17.07 18.17
N TYR A 177 23.74 -16.53 19.09
CA TYR A 177 24.71 -17.27 19.86
C TYR A 177 24.45 -17.08 21.35
N SER A 178 24.47 -18.15 22.11
CA SER A 178 24.43 -18.06 23.57
C SER A 178 25.56 -18.87 24.19
N ALA A 179 26.20 -18.30 25.19
CA ALA A 179 27.27 -18.92 25.96
C ALA A 179 26.91 -18.95 27.44
N LEU A 180 27.00 -20.13 28.05
CA LEU A 180 26.84 -20.39 29.48
C LEU A 180 25.48 -19.90 30.04
N ASP A 181 24.46 -19.76 29.19
CA ASP A 181 23.16 -19.15 29.50
C ASP A 181 23.24 -17.72 30.08
N ARG A 182 24.37 -17.05 29.94
CA ARG A 182 24.65 -15.72 30.49
C ARG A 182 24.91 -14.68 29.39
N TYR A 183 25.62 -15.05 28.33
CA TYR A 183 25.99 -14.15 27.25
C TYR A 183 25.20 -14.51 26.00
N LEU A 184 24.43 -13.55 25.47
CA LEU A 184 23.63 -13.73 24.27
C LEU A 184 24.01 -12.68 23.26
N ALA A 185 24.34 -13.10 22.05
CA ALA A 185 24.63 -12.24 20.94
C ALA A 185 23.73 -12.55 19.76
N THR A 186 23.21 -11.53 19.12
CA THR A 186 22.42 -11.66 17.87
C THR A 186 22.95 -10.70 16.84
N VAL A 187 23.21 -11.19 15.63
CA VAL A 187 23.54 -10.37 14.48
C VAL A 187 22.51 -10.69 13.40
N THR A 188 21.93 -9.65 12.80
CA THR A 188 20.99 -9.80 11.69
C THR A 188 21.42 -8.90 10.55
N PHE A 189 21.31 -9.41 9.35
CA PHE A 189 21.48 -8.67 8.12
C PHE A 189 20.27 -8.91 7.22
N ARG A 190 19.71 -7.83 6.65
CA ARG A 190 18.61 -7.90 5.68
C ARG A 190 18.93 -6.99 4.50
N ALA A 191 18.68 -7.50 3.32
CA ALA A 191 18.72 -6.77 2.06
C ALA A 191 17.34 -6.86 1.39
N ASP A 192 16.72 -5.72 1.13
CA ASP A 192 15.40 -5.64 0.51
C ASP A 192 15.46 -4.87 -0.80
N GLY A 193 15.02 -5.49 -1.88
CA GLY A 193 14.89 -4.88 -3.20
C GLY A 193 13.42 -4.64 -3.53
N SER A 194 13.03 -3.37 -3.76
CA SER A 194 11.65 -2.98 -4.02
C SER A 194 11.49 -2.31 -5.38
N SER A 195 10.43 -2.69 -6.13
CA SER A 195 10.06 -2.04 -7.40
C SER A 195 9.54 -0.61 -7.23
N LYS A 196 9.24 -0.19 -6.00
CA LYS A 196 8.77 1.17 -5.69
C LYS A 196 9.83 2.24 -5.89
N PHE A 197 11.11 1.84 -5.97
CA PHE A 197 12.23 2.73 -6.16
C PHE A 197 12.76 2.67 -7.60
N ALA A 198 13.42 3.75 -8.03
CA ALA A 198 14.05 3.85 -9.33
C ALA A 198 15.11 2.76 -9.55
N LYS A 199 15.33 2.39 -10.81
CA LYS A 199 16.42 1.49 -11.19
C LYS A 199 17.77 2.06 -10.70
N GLY A 200 18.54 1.27 -9.97
CA GLY A 200 19.78 1.68 -9.31
C GLY A 200 19.64 1.91 -7.80
N ASN A 201 18.47 2.34 -7.32
CA ASN A 201 18.22 2.63 -5.89
C ASN A 201 17.22 1.65 -5.25
N ARG A 202 17.02 0.48 -5.85
CA ARG A 202 16.00 -0.49 -5.40
C ARG A 202 16.38 -1.25 -4.15
N TRP A 203 17.67 -1.37 -3.85
CA TRP A 203 18.17 -2.19 -2.76
C TRP A 203 18.50 -1.35 -1.53
N GLY A 204 17.92 -1.74 -0.39
CA GLY A 204 18.26 -1.24 0.92
C GLY A 204 18.91 -2.34 1.77
N PHE A 205 19.86 -1.95 2.63
CA PHE A 205 20.61 -2.85 3.50
C PHE A 205 20.39 -2.47 4.96
N PHE A 206 20.03 -3.44 5.79
CA PHE A 206 19.57 -3.23 7.15
C PHE A 206 20.31 -4.17 8.12
N PRO A 207 21.57 -3.84 8.49
CA PRO A 207 22.26 -4.57 9.53
C PRO A 207 21.75 -4.22 10.92
N SER A 208 21.79 -5.19 11.83
CA SER A 208 21.54 -4.98 13.25
C SER A 208 22.33 -5.96 14.11
N ALA A 209 22.69 -5.51 15.30
CA ALA A 209 23.37 -6.32 16.29
C ALA A 209 22.79 -6.07 17.70
N ALA A 210 22.72 -7.11 18.51
CA ALA A 210 22.30 -7.03 19.89
C ALA A 210 23.19 -7.92 20.76
N PHE A 211 23.48 -7.44 21.95
CA PHE A 211 24.17 -8.20 22.98
C PHE A 211 23.36 -8.12 24.27
N ALA A 212 23.27 -9.24 24.99
CA ALA A 212 22.64 -9.29 26.28
C ALA A 212 23.49 -10.09 27.26
N TRP A 213 23.63 -9.54 28.47
CA TRP A 213 24.31 -10.17 29.57
C TRP A 213 23.33 -10.43 30.70
N ARG A 214 23.20 -11.70 31.07
CA ARG A 214 22.40 -12.13 32.21
C ARG A 214 23.27 -12.10 33.45
N VAL A 215 23.27 -10.98 34.15
CA VAL A 215 24.10 -10.72 35.32
C VAL A 215 23.72 -11.68 36.49
N SER A 216 22.42 -11.94 36.63
CA SER A 216 21.92 -12.88 37.67
C SER A 216 22.43 -14.32 37.51
N GLY A 217 22.96 -14.69 36.33
CA GLY A 217 23.60 -15.98 36.10
C GLY A 217 25.08 -16.05 36.50
N GLU A 218 25.68 -14.94 36.94
CA GLU A 218 27.11 -14.89 37.29
C GLU A 218 27.36 -15.42 38.69
N PRO A 219 28.54 -16.06 38.94
CA PRO A 219 28.88 -16.62 40.26
C PRO A 219 28.85 -15.59 41.40
N PHE A 220 29.17 -14.33 41.11
CA PHE A 220 29.17 -13.26 42.12
C PHE A 220 27.77 -12.81 42.53
N MET A 221 26.71 -13.25 41.82
CA MET A 221 25.30 -12.94 42.13
C MET A 221 24.60 -14.00 42.95
N VAL A 222 25.24 -15.12 43.20
CA VAL A 222 24.64 -16.26 43.92
C VAL A 222 24.16 -15.90 45.32
N ASP A 223 24.84 -14.96 46.00
CA ASP A 223 24.51 -14.54 47.36
C ASP A 223 23.40 -13.46 47.42
N TYR A 224 22.85 -13.03 46.28
CA TYR A 224 21.82 -11.98 46.21
C TYR A 224 20.44 -12.55 45.84
N ASP A 225 19.87 -13.35 46.77
CA ASP A 225 18.59 -14.10 46.58
C ASP A 225 17.38 -13.20 46.29
N TRP A 226 17.48 -11.89 46.62
CA TRP A 226 16.41 -10.93 46.36
C TRP A 226 16.33 -10.47 44.90
N ILE A 227 17.34 -10.79 44.09
CA ILE A 227 17.34 -10.54 42.63
C ILE A 227 17.12 -11.86 41.89
N SER A 228 15.90 -12.11 41.45
CA SER A 228 15.54 -13.34 40.74
C SER A 228 16.04 -13.34 39.25
N ASP A 229 16.04 -12.22 38.58
CA ASP A 229 16.63 -12.09 37.24
C ASP A 229 17.09 -10.65 36.96
N LEU A 230 18.36 -10.50 36.55
CA LEU A 230 18.95 -9.25 36.14
C LEU A 230 19.64 -9.44 34.79
N LYS A 231 19.16 -8.74 33.78
CA LYS A 231 19.66 -8.83 32.40
C LYS A 231 19.86 -7.45 31.81
N ILE A 232 21.06 -7.18 31.33
CA ILE A 232 21.42 -5.97 30.59
C ILE A 232 21.40 -6.29 29.10
N ARG A 233 20.76 -5.43 28.30
CA ARG A 233 20.69 -5.60 26.84
C ARG A 233 21.05 -4.29 26.16
N VAL A 234 21.89 -4.38 25.12
CA VAL A 234 22.24 -3.28 24.22
C VAL A 234 21.99 -3.75 22.79
N SER A 235 21.41 -2.89 21.98
CA SER A 235 21.17 -3.19 20.56
C SER A 235 21.33 -1.95 19.71
N VAL A 236 21.79 -2.16 18.47
CA VAL A 236 21.90 -1.14 17.42
C VAL A 236 21.43 -1.75 16.10
N GLY A 237 20.81 -0.95 15.26
CA GLY A 237 20.37 -1.41 13.95
C GLY A 237 19.81 -0.30 13.09
N THR A 238 19.71 -0.60 11.81
CA THR A 238 19.08 0.27 10.81
C THR A 238 17.74 -0.32 10.37
N ALA A 239 16.77 0.54 10.07
CA ALA A 239 15.48 0.17 9.54
C ALA A 239 15.15 0.99 8.30
N GLY A 240 14.50 0.38 7.33
CA GLY A 240 14.02 1.04 6.13
C GLY A 240 12.49 1.17 6.11
N ASN A 241 12.02 2.10 5.28
CA ASN A 241 10.61 2.27 5.00
C ASN A 241 10.39 2.33 3.49
N ASN A 242 9.51 1.44 2.97
CA ASN A 242 9.09 1.43 1.58
C ASN A 242 7.59 1.77 1.42
N ARG A 243 6.96 2.39 2.44
CA ARG A 243 5.56 2.84 2.40
C ARG A 243 5.41 4.14 1.61
N ILE A 244 5.80 4.07 0.34
CA ILE A 244 5.61 5.14 -0.64
C ILE A 244 4.65 4.65 -1.72
N SER A 245 4.00 5.57 -2.42
CA SER A 245 3.14 5.23 -3.56
C SER A 245 3.97 4.59 -4.68
N ASP A 246 3.33 3.69 -5.44
CA ASP A 246 3.99 3.04 -6.57
C ASP A 246 4.23 4.06 -7.69
N GLY A 247 5.42 4.03 -8.28
CA GLY A 247 5.73 4.82 -9.47
C GLY A 247 6.11 6.29 -9.24
N LEU A 248 6.29 6.76 -8.00
CA LEU A 248 6.74 8.14 -7.72
C LEU A 248 8.04 8.54 -8.43
N TRP A 249 8.83 7.58 -8.85
CA TRP A 249 10.06 7.80 -9.62
C TRP A 249 9.83 7.93 -11.14
N LYS A 250 8.59 7.69 -11.61
CA LYS A 250 8.24 7.84 -13.02
C LYS A 250 7.72 9.25 -13.26
N ASN A 251 8.13 9.85 -14.38
CA ASN A 251 7.46 11.04 -14.86
C ASN A 251 6.11 10.62 -15.45
N THR A 252 5.03 11.17 -14.91
CA THR A 252 3.67 10.98 -15.43
C THR A 252 3.23 12.23 -16.16
N TYR A 253 2.52 12.04 -17.25
CA TYR A 253 2.00 13.11 -18.10
C TYR A 253 0.48 12.97 -18.14
N ASN A 254 -0.22 14.08 -18.00
CA ASN A 254 -1.67 14.13 -18.18
C ASN A 254 -1.97 14.36 -19.65
N GLY A 255 -2.76 13.47 -20.23
CA GLY A 255 -3.32 13.60 -21.59
C GLY A 255 -4.73 14.17 -21.61
N THR A 256 -5.10 14.98 -20.58
CA THR A 256 -6.44 15.57 -20.50
C THR A 256 -6.59 16.80 -21.39
N GLU A 257 -7.84 17.19 -21.65
CA GLU A 257 -8.33 18.27 -22.52
C GLU A 257 -7.72 19.68 -22.31
N SER A 258 -6.80 19.82 -21.35
CA SER A 258 -5.99 21.02 -21.13
C SER A 258 -4.76 21.07 -22.03
N VAL A 259 -4.67 20.22 -23.03
CA VAL A 259 -3.62 20.28 -24.04
C VAL A 259 -3.80 21.58 -24.81
N LYS A 260 -2.88 22.49 -24.59
CA LYS A 260 -2.81 23.66 -25.47
C LYS A 260 -2.25 23.19 -26.82
N ASP A 261 -3.09 23.19 -27.81
CA ASP A 261 -2.68 22.86 -29.13
C ASP A 261 -1.70 23.94 -29.66
N TYR A 262 -0.54 23.50 -30.14
CA TYR A 262 0.39 24.35 -30.87
C TYR A 262 0.19 24.16 -32.35
N TYR A 263 0.16 25.29 -33.09
CA TYR A 263 0.21 25.26 -34.53
C TYR A 263 1.67 25.28 -34.97
N ILE A 264 2.13 24.17 -35.55
CA ILE A 264 3.45 24.09 -36.16
C ILE A 264 3.24 23.81 -37.65
N ASN A 265 3.67 24.72 -38.52
CA ASN A 265 3.51 24.61 -39.99
C ASN A 265 2.07 24.36 -40.46
N GLY A 266 1.07 24.88 -39.73
CA GLY A 266 -0.34 24.70 -40.08
C GLY A 266 -1.00 23.42 -39.58
N GLU A 267 -0.26 22.57 -38.88
CA GLU A 267 -0.80 21.37 -38.23
C GLU A 267 -0.94 21.59 -36.73
N ILE A 268 -2.01 21.03 -36.16
CA ILE A 268 -2.25 21.04 -34.72
C ILE A 268 -1.40 19.93 -34.07
N VAL A 269 -0.46 20.31 -33.24
CA VAL A 269 0.37 19.37 -32.47
C VAL A 269 -0.03 19.43 -31.01
N SER A 270 -0.56 18.34 -30.51
CA SER A 270 -0.91 18.16 -29.09
C SER A 270 0.33 17.73 -28.30
N TYR A 271 0.55 18.31 -27.13
CA TYR A 271 1.64 17.93 -26.25
C TYR A 271 1.14 17.47 -24.87
N LEU A 272 1.91 16.56 -24.26
CA LEU A 272 1.63 16.07 -22.91
C LEU A 272 2.20 17.03 -21.88
N VAL A 273 1.40 17.39 -20.88
CA VAL A 273 1.83 18.21 -19.75
C VAL A 273 2.21 17.32 -18.58
N PRO A 274 3.35 17.56 -17.90
CA PRO A 274 3.70 16.82 -16.68
C PRO A 274 2.61 16.94 -15.62
N SER A 275 2.26 15.82 -14.99
CA SER A 275 1.29 15.80 -13.91
C SER A 275 1.78 16.67 -12.75
N SER A 276 0.91 17.49 -12.18
CA SER A 276 1.23 18.39 -11.06
C SER A 276 1.74 17.65 -9.81
N GLU A 277 1.34 16.41 -9.62
CA GLU A 277 1.81 15.58 -8.49
C GLU A 277 3.28 15.19 -8.62
N ASN A 278 3.78 15.03 -9.84
CA ASN A 278 5.18 14.65 -10.11
C ASN A 278 6.07 15.83 -10.52
N SER A 279 5.52 17.01 -10.80
CA SER A 279 6.30 18.17 -11.21
C SER A 279 7.26 18.66 -10.13
N ARG A 280 6.96 18.46 -8.86
CA ARG A 280 7.85 18.79 -7.74
C ARG A 280 9.09 17.91 -7.68
N PHE A 281 8.99 16.64 -8.12
CA PHE A 281 10.12 15.71 -8.15
C PHE A 281 11.01 15.87 -9.39
N SER A 282 10.44 16.28 -10.50
CA SER A 282 11.24 16.56 -11.72
C SER A 282 12.14 17.79 -11.57
N LEU A 283 11.73 18.78 -10.79
CA LEU A 283 12.52 19.99 -10.52
C LEU A 283 13.68 19.75 -9.55
N GLN A 284 13.59 18.74 -8.67
CA GLN A 284 14.70 18.37 -7.76
C GLN A 284 15.79 17.55 -8.44
N ASN A 285 15.50 16.87 -9.54
CA ASN A 285 16.49 16.06 -10.26
C ASN A 285 17.29 16.85 -11.32
N HIS A 286 16.96 18.12 -11.58
CA HIS A 286 17.70 18.99 -12.49
C HIS A 286 18.68 19.95 -11.79
N GLY A 287 18.87 19.83 -10.51
CA GLY A 287 19.75 20.66 -9.73
C GLY A 287 20.87 19.89 -9.06
N SER A 288 21.85 19.39 -9.82
CA SER A 288 23.25 19.35 -9.40
C SER A 288 24.14 18.89 -10.54
N PRO A 289 25.19 19.64 -10.90
CA PRO A 289 26.26 19.14 -11.71
C PRO A 289 27.11 18.12 -10.95
#